data_a9b0cce9b9a59325722066c2cc463e4c
#
_entry.id   a9b0cce9b9a59325722066c2cc463e4c
#
_cell.length_a   1.000
_cell.length_b   1.000
_cell.length_c   1.000
_cell.angle_alpha   90.00
_cell.angle_beta   90.00
_cell.angle_gamma   90.00
#
_symmetry.space_group_name_H-M   'P 1'
#
loop_
_entity.id
_entity.type
_entity.pdbx_description
1 polymer ?
#
loop_
_entity_poly.entity_id
_entity_poly.type
_entity_poly.pdbx_seq_one_letter_code
_entity_poly.pdbx_strand_id
1 'polypeptide(L)'
;ELDSDFAHPSARSPTEGDLMARTAAIARAAIGDVIEHWMPREIVTPPMPIEALPTLDELCRRLRNLGAVGTDASWRYAFSVQLNPEVPSLACDNVLTIFRSFLLLSDWLRAVTAQSMLRRALPFAQPFPRNYVGAVLAAGYRPDWPEFIHDYLTANPTRNRDLDLCPLMAHVDEARVHAYLDDPRIKARPTFHYRLPDSRIEDPAWSVITEWNRWVAVERLAADPEALAERTATFVRYFIDAPESHWVQETSAWLER
;
A
#
# COMPACT_ATOMS: atom_id res chain seq x y z
N GLU A 1 3.31 -16.82 -6.56
CA GLU A 1 3.26 -18.10 -5.80
C GLU A 1 4.40 -18.96 -6.32
N LEU A 2 5.51 -19.01 -5.57
CA LEU A 2 6.48 -20.06 -5.75
C LEU A 2 5.82 -21.35 -5.25
N ASP A 3 5.76 -22.33 -6.11
CA ASP A 3 5.12 -23.61 -5.87
C ASP A 3 5.63 -24.22 -4.55
N SER A 4 4.78 -24.21 -3.53
CA SER A 4 5.11 -24.71 -2.19
C SER A 4 5.41 -26.21 -2.18
N ASP A 5 5.11 -26.93 -3.27
CA ASP A 5 5.34 -28.36 -3.40
C ASP A 5 6.84 -28.74 -3.41
N PHE A 6 7.73 -27.76 -3.65
CA PHE A 6 9.18 -27.99 -3.56
C PHE A 6 9.73 -27.95 -2.14
N ALA A 7 9.03 -27.33 -1.20
CA ALA A 7 9.50 -27.13 0.17
C ALA A 7 8.99 -28.19 1.17
N HIS A 8 7.95 -28.95 0.83
CA HIS A 8 7.41 -29.96 1.74
C HIS A 8 7.85 -31.37 1.36
N PRO A 9 8.32 -32.19 2.33
CA PRO A 9 8.58 -33.59 2.08
C PRO A 9 7.27 -34.27 1.65
N SER A 10 7.27 -34.93 0.49
CA SER A 10 6.16 -35.76 0.08
C SER A 10 5.88 -36.77 1.20
N ALA A 11 4.61 -37.07 1.49
CA ALA A 11 4.15 -37.92 2.59
C ALA A 11 4.62 -39.42 2.52
N ARG A 12 5.60 -39.73 1.68
CA ARG A 12 6.26 -41.02 1.63
C ARG A 12 7.63 -40.92 2.26
N SER A 13 7.76 -41.51 3.48
CA SER A 13 9.07 -41.71 4.09
C SER A 13 9.97 -42.51 3.14
N PRO A 14 11.22 -42.08 2.92
CA PRO A 14 12.17 -42.83 2.11
C PRO A 14 12.41 -44.20 2.75
N THR A 15 12.34 -45.27 1.95
CA THR A 15 12.75 -46.61 2.40
C THR A 15 14.25 -46.64 2.63
N GLU A 16 14.72 -47.40 3.64
CA GLU A 16 16.14 -47.42 4.13
C GLU A 16 17.19 -47.77 3.08
N GLY A 17 16.85 -48.09 1.88
CA GLY A 17 17.76 -48.46 0.79
C GLY A 17 17.94 -47.43 -0.33
N ASP A 18 17.23 -46.32 -0.32
CA ASP A 18 17.26 -45.36 -1.43
C ASP A 18 18.11 -44.10 -1.09
N LEU A 19 19.39 -44.20 -1.40
CA LEU A 19 20.34 -43.11 -1.22
C LEU A 19 19.94 -41.85 -2.00
N MET A 20 19.38 -42.03 -3.20
CA MET A 20 18.92 -40.89 -4.03
C MET A 20 17.70 -40.18 -3.42
N ALA A 21 16.73 -40.94 -2.88
CA ALA A 21 15.57 -40.37 -2.21
C ALA A 21 15.98 -39.63 -0.91
N ARG A 22 16.94 -40.18 -0.17
CA ARG A 22 17.51 -39.52 1.04
C ARG A 22 18.25 -38.22 0.68
N THR A 23 19.07 -38.24 -0.37
CA THR A 23 19.79 -37.06 -0.85
C THR A 23 18.81 -35.99 -1.35
N ALA A 24 17.77 -36.38 -2.08
CA ALA A 24 16.71 -35.48 -2.52
C ALA A 24 15.90 -34.92 -1.36
N ALA A 25 15.62 -35.70 -0.31
CA ALA A 25 14.93 -35.26 0.88
C ALA A 25 15.78 -34.25 1.68
N ILE A 26 17.09 -34.51 1.84
CA ILE A 26 18.02 -33.59 2.51
C ILE A 26 18.16 -32.29 1.70
N ALA A 27 18.29 -32.39 0.36
CA ALA A 27 18.34 -31.21 -0.49
C ALA A 27 17.05 -30.38 -0.42
N ARG A 28 15.89 -31.03 -0.39
CA ARG A 28 14.58 -30.33 -0.22
C ARG A 28 14.47 -29.66 1.14
N ALA A 29 14.89 -30.33 2.21
CA ALA A 29 14.90 -29.76 3.56
C ALA A 29 15.85 -28.55 3.63
N ALA A 30 17.07 -28.67 3.09
CA ALA A 30 18.02 -27.57 3.03
C ALA A 30 17.53 -26.39 2.16
N ILE A 31 16.87 -26.69 1.04
CA ILE A 31 16.22 -25.67 0.20
C ILE A 31 15.02 -25.06 0.95
N GLY A 32 14.23 -25.85 1.64
CA GLY A 32 13.13 -25.40 2.48
C GLY A 32 13.59 -24.42 3.55
N ASP A 33 14.62 -24.79 4.33
CA ASP A 33 15.21 -23.93 5.36
C ASP A 33 15.81 -22.63 4.77
N VAL A 34 16.45 -22.70 3.60
CA VAL A 34 16.95 -21.52 2.91
C VAL A 34 15.81 -20.64 2.40
N ILE A 35 14.77 -21.23 1.83
CA ILE A 35 13.60 -20.49 1.33
C ILE A 35 12.83 -19.87 2.51
N GLU A 36 12.60 -20.59 3.62
CA GLU A 36 11.97 -20.03 4.83
C GLU A 36 12.73 -18.81 5.38
N HIS A 37 14.05 -18.83 5.32
CA HIS A 37 14.88 -17.68 5.72
C HIS A 37 14.85 -16.52 4.72
N TRP A 38 14.42 -16.77 3.50
CA TRP A 38 14.41 -15.77 2.42
C TRP A 38 13.01 -15.22 2.10
N MET A 39 11.97 -15.92 2.51
CA MET A 39 10.58 -15.49 2.25
C MET A 39 10.05 -14.66 3.41
N PRO A 40 9.61 -13.43 3.14
CA PRO A 40 8.93 -12.63 4.15
C PRO A 40 7.59 -13.29 4.49
N ARG A 41 7.22 -13.22 5.74
CA ARG A 41 5.91 -13.69 6.21
C ARG A 41 4.92 -12.53 6.14
N GLU A 42 3.82 -12.73 5.44
CA GLU A 42 2.70 -11.81 5.39
C GLU A 42 1.62 -12.29 6.36
N ILE A 43 1.11 -11.38 7.18
CA ILE A 43 -0.06 -11.61 8.02
C ILE A 43 -1.21 -10.81 7.42
N VAL A 44 -2.22 -11.51 6.91
CA VAL A 44 -3.42 -10.91 6.35
C VAL A 44 -4.56 -11.07 7.36
N THR A 45 -5.18 -9.96 7.76
CA THR A 45 -6.36 -10.00 8.61
C THR A 45 -7.64 -10.06 7.78
N PRO A 46 -8.73 -10.66 8.27
CA PRO A 46 -10.03 -10.46 7.69
C PRO A 46 -10.45 -8.98 7.84
N PRO A 47 -11.50 -8.52 7.10
CA PRO A 47 -12.11 -7.22 7.36
C PRO A 47 -12.46 -7.08 8.83
N MET A 48 -12.14 -5.94 9.42
CA MET A 48 -12.35 -5.69 10.84
C MET A 48 -12.84 -4.26 11.08
N PRO A 49 -13.66 -4.04 12.12
CA PRO A 49 -14.06 -2.71 12.49
C PRO A 49 -12.89 -1.91 13.06
N ILE A 50 -12.96 -0.58 12.97
CA ILE A 50 -11.89 0.32 13.42
C ILE A 50 -11.56 0.16 14.92
N GLU A 51 -12.55 -0.20 15.71
CA GLU A 51 -12.43 -0.45 17.16
C GLU A 51 -11.50 -1.64 17.47
N ALA A 52 -11.25 -2.50 16.48
CA ALA A 52 -10.34 -3.64 16.63
C ALA A 52 -8.86 -3.29 16.37
N LEU A 53 -8.54 -2.07 15.91
CA LEU A 53 -7.15 -1.64 15.69
C LEU A 53 -6.21 -1.84 16.89
N PRO A 54 -6.62 -1.62 18.15
CA PRO A 54 -5.77 -1.92 19.31
C PRO A 54 -5.34 -3.39 19.40
N THR A 55 -6.14 -4.30 18.86
CA THR A 55 -5.78 -5.73 18.80
C THR A 55 -4.61 -5.98 17.84
N LEU A 56 -4.51 -5.20 16.74
CA LEU A 56 -3.38 -5.27 15.82
C LEU A 56 -2.09 -4.73 16.46
N ASP A 57 -2.17 -3.66 17.23
CA ASP A 57 -1.00 -3.15 17.95
C ASP A 57 -0.51 -4.14 19.00
N GLU A 58 -1.42 -4.81 19.70
CA GLU A 58 -1.08 -5.89 20.62
C GLU A 58 -0.44 -7.09 19.89
N LEU A 59 -0.94 -7.45 18.71
CA LEU A 59 -0.32 -8.47 17.87
C LEU A 59 1.10 -8.06 17.46
N CYS A 60 1.29 -6.84 17.00
CA CYS A 60 2.61 -6.30 16.63
C CYS A 60 3.57 -6.32 17.83
N ARG A 61 3.11 -5.94 19.02
CA ARG A 61 3.89 -6.01 20.26
C ARG A 61 4.32 -7.44 20.59
N ARG A 62 3.44 -8.42 20.44
CA ARG A 62 3.77 -9.84 20.68
C ARG A 62 4.77 -10.35 19.65
N LEU A 63 4.58 -10.02 18.37
CA LEU A 63 5.51 -10.39 17.31
C LEU A 63 6.90 -9.79 17.54
N ARG A 64 6.98 -8.52 17.96
CA ARG A 64 8.25 -7.88 18.36
C ARG A 64 8.95 -8.64 19.47
N ASN A 65 8.22 -9.05 20.53
CA ASN A 65 8.77 -9.81 21.64
C ASN A 65 9.27 -11.20 21.23
N LEU A 66 8.78 -11.72 20.10
CA LEU A 66 9.25 -12.97 19.48
C LEU A 66 10.39 -12.75 18.47
N GLY A 67 10.90 -11.50 18.35
CA GLY A 67 12.02 -11.18 17.48
C GLY A 67 11.62 -10.87 16.03
N ALA A 68 10.35 -10.58 15.77
CA ALA A 68 9.94 -10.12 14.44
C ALA A 68 10.61 -8.78 14.10
N VAL A 69 11.07 -8.66 12.84
CA VAL A 69 11.71 -7.48 12.29
C VAL A 69 10.94 -6.99 11.07
N GLY A 70 10.99 -5.69 10.83
CA GLY A 70 10.24 -5.03 9.76
C GLY A 70 11.11 -4.56 8.60
N THR A 71 10.63 -3.55 7.93
CA THR A 71 11.16 -3.03 6.66
C THR A 71 12.63 -2.59 6.74
N ASP A 72 13.07 -2.02 7.87
CA ASP A 72 14.41 -1.45 8.04
C ASP A 72 15.49 -2.49 8.37
N ALA A 73 15.11 -3.69 8.80
CA ALA A 73 16.06 -4.70 9.25
C ALA A 73 16.89 -5.30 8.11
N SER A 74 16.37 -5.33 6.88
CA SER A 74 17.09 -5.82 5.70
C SER A 74 16.35 -5.44 4.41
N TRP A 75 17.12 -5.23 3.33
CA TRP A 75 16.56 -5.07 1.98
C TRP A 75 15.66 -6.25 1.56
N ARG A 76 15.81 -7.40 2.20
CA ARG A 76 15.00 -8.60 2.00
C ARG A 76 13.60 -8.46 2.60
N TYR A 77 13.42 -7.57 3.58
CA TYR A 77 12.18 -7.35 4.30
C TYR A 77 11.52 -6.02 3.94
N ALA A 78 11.78 -5.51 2.71
CA ALA A 78 11.21 -4.25 2.21
C ALA A 78 9.68 -4.31 2.03
N PHE A 79 8.98 -5.03 2.92
CA PHE A 79 7.54 -5.17 2.96
C PHE A 79 6.94 -4.11 3.87
N SER A 80 5.76 -3.66 3.45
CA SER A 80 5.04 -2.60 4.09
C SER A 80 3.82 -3.13 4.83
N VAL A 81 3.31 -2.35 5.76
CA VAL A 81 1.92 -2.48 6.17
C VAL A 81 1.05 -1.95 5.02
N GLN A 82 0.10 -2.75 4.60
CA GLN A 82 -0.90 -2.35 3.61
C GLN A 82 -2.23 -2.16 4.35
N LEU A 83 -2.76 -0.95 4.29
CA LEU A 83 -4.08 -0.68 4.81
C LEU A 83 -5.07 -0.69 3.65
N ASN A 84 -6.23 -1.32 3.86
CA ASN A 84 -7.29 -1.41 2.88
C ASN A 84 -8.57 -0.76 3.42
N PRO A 85 -8.62 0.58 3.53
CA PRO A 85 -9.81 1.28 3.99
C PRO A 85 -10.99 1.01 3.04
N GLU A 86 -12.12 0.60 3.59
CA GLU A 86 -13.35 0.44 2.81
C GLU A 86 -13.87 1.81 2.38
N VAL A 87 -14.36 1.91 1.14
CA VAL A 87 -14.92 3.17 0.65
C VAL A 87 -16.28 3.43 1.30
N PRO A 88 -16.55 4.65 1.80
CA PRO A 88 -17.83 4.97 2.40
C PRO A 88 -18.97 5.00 1.35
N SER A 89 -18.63 5.16 0.07
CA SER A 89 -19.56 5.18 -1.04
C SER A 89 -18.84 4.85 -2.35
N LEU A 90 -19.53 4.09 -3.20
CA LEU A 90 -19.07 3.78 -4.57
C LEU A 90 -19.45 4.87 -5.59
N ALA A 91 -20.03 6.01 -5.17
CA ALA A 91 -20.19 7.14 -6.08
C ALA A 91 -18.83 7.67 -6.54
N CYS A 92 -18.66 7.87 -7.85
CA CYS A 92 -17.38 8.29 -8.44
C CYS A 92 -16.84 9.58 -7.80
N ASP A 93 -17.71 10.56 -7.56
CA ASP A 93 -17.36 11.84 -6.92
C ASP A 93 -16.81 11.66 -5.50
N ASN A 94 -17.36 10.72 -4.72
CA ASN A 94 -16.85 10.46 -3.37
C ASN A 94 -15.46 9.83 -3.40
N VAL A 95 -15.26 8.84 -4.26
CA VAL A 95 -13.94 8.20 -4.42
C VAL A 95 -12.92 9.21 -4.95
N LEU A 96 -13.30 10.02 -5.94
CA LEU A 96 -12.46 11.08 -6.49
C LEU A 96 -12.09 12.12 -5.44
N THR A 97 -13.00 12.48 -4.54
CA THR A 97 -12.76 13.44 -3.46
C THR A 97 -11.71 12.92 -2.48
N ILE A 98 -11.82 11.65 -2.05
CA ILE A 98 -10.81 11.01 -1.21
C ILE A 98 -9.47 10.88 -1.95
N PHE A 99 -9.50 10.52 -3.22
CA PHE A 99 -8.30 10.42 -4.04
C PHE A 99 -7.57 11.77 -4.20
N ARG A 100 -8.31 12.86 -4.43
CA ARG A 100 -7.76 14.23 -4.46
C ARG A 100 -7.10 14.61 -3.14
N SER A 101 -7.78 14.32 -2.04
CA SER A 101 -7.24 14.56 -0.69
C SER A 101 -5.94 13.79 -0.45
N PHE A 102 -5.90 12.53 -0.89
CA PHE A 102 -4.68 11.74 -0.86
C PHE A 102 -3.55 12.37 -1.69
N LEU A 103 -3.82 12.78 -2.93
CA LEU A 103 -2.82 13.42 -3.80
C LEU A 103 -2.24 14.69 -3.18
N LEU A 104 -3.06 15.51 -2.53
CA LEU A 104 -2.63 16.73 -1.84
C LEU A 104 -1.75 16.43 -0.62
N LEU A 105 -1.98 15.31 0.07
CA LEU A 105 -1.23 14.92 1.27
C LEU A 105 -0.09 13.93 0.98
N SER A 106 0.05 13.42 -0.25
CA SER A 106 0.95 12.30 -0.58
C SER A 106 2.42 12.60 -0.25
N ASP A 107 2.93 13.79 -0.54
CA ASP A 107 4.32 14.17 -0.26
C ASP A 107 4.58 14.24 1.26
N TRP A 108 3.61 14.79 2.02
CA TRP A 108 3.67 14.80 3.48
C TRP A 108 3.61 13.38 4.05
N LEU A 109 2.67 12.55 3.58
CA LEU A 109 2.55 11.15 3.98
C LEU A 109 3.88 10.39 3.74
N ARG A 110 4.50 10.61 2.58
CA ARG A 110 5.82 10.04 2.27
C ARG A 110 6.90 10.52 3.25
N ALA A 111 6.89 11.78 3.64
CA ALA A 111 7.88 12.33 4.56
C ALA A 111 7.73 11.77 5.99
N VAL A 112 6.48 11.63 6.48
CA VAL A 112 6.22 11.19 7.87
C VAL A 112 6.20 9.67 8.05
N THR A 113 6.02 8.88 7.00
CA THR A 113 6.12 7.42 7.07
C THR A 113 7.57 6.95 7.15
N ALA A 114 8.53 7.88 7.09
CA ALA A 114 9.97 7.61 7.21
C ALA A 114 10.42 6.43 6.35
N GLN A 115 9.99 6.40 5.10
CA GLN A 115 10.34 5.32 4.18
C GLN A 115 11.84 5.15 4.12
N SER A 116 12.31 3.94 4.36
CA SER A 116 13.72 3.62 4.23
C SER A 116 14.20 4.04 2.83
N MET A 117 15.43 4.54 2.75
CA MET A 117 16.02 4.92 1.45
C MET A 117 15.96 3.77 0.44
N LEU A 118 16.03 2.55 0.95
CA LEU A 118 15.95 1.33 0.16
C LEU A 118 14.55 1.15 -0.46
N ARG A 119 13.50 1.40 0.31
CA ARG A 119 12.12 1.27 -0.19
C ARG A 119 11.79 2.32 -1.24
N ARG A 120 12.35 3.53 -1.13
CA ARG A 120 12.22 4.57 -2.17
C ARG A 120 12.80 4.14 -3.51
N ALA A 121 13.81 3.26 -3.51
CA ALA A 121 14.44 2.71 -4.71
C ALA A 121 13.66 1.52 -5.31
N LEU A 122 12.74 0.91 -4.57
CA LEU A 122 11.97 -0.25 -5.02
C LEU A 122 10.66 0.19 -5.71
N PRO A 123 10.21 -0.55 -6.74
CA PRO A 123 9.04 -0.15 -7.55
C PRO A 123 7.69 -0.45 -6.89
N PHE A 124 7.60 -0.66 -5.58
CA PHE A 124 6.39 -1.17 -4.92
C PHE A 124 5.41 -0.11 -4.43
N ALA A 125 5.85 1.12 -4.21
CA ALA A 125 5.01 2.25 -3.84
C ALA A 125 5.58 3.52 -4.48
N GLN A 126 5.13 3.83 -5.68
CA GLN A 126 5.64 4.95 -6.47
C GLN A 126 4.68 6.15 -6.42
N PRO A 127 5.21 7.38 -6.42
CA PRO A 127 4.36 8.56 -6.54
C PRO A 127 3.61 8.55 -7.87
N PHE A 128 2.51 9.25 -7.88
CA PHE A 128 1.78 9.52 -9.11
C PHE A 128 2.58 10.47 -10.02
N PRO A 129 2.48 10.31 -11.36
CA PRO A 129 3.09 11.26 -12.29
C PRO A 129 2.54 12.67 -12.07
N ARG A 130 3.41 13.67 -11.98
CA ARG A 130 3.01 15.05 -11.67
C ARG A 130 1.96 15.60 -12.63
N ASN A 131 2.08 15.34 -13.94
CA ASN A 131 1.10 15.76 -14.92
C ASN A 131 -0.29 15.16 -14.65
N TYR A 132 -0.36 13.89 -14.22
CA TYR A 132 -1.61 13.25 -13.83
C TYR A 132 -2.19 13.87 -12.55
N VAL A 133 -1.36 14.13 -11.55
CA VAL A 133 -1.79 14.84 -10.32
C VAL A 133 -2.41 16.19 -10.69
N GLY A 134 -1.75 16.99 -11.54
CA GLY A 134 -2.27 18.28 -12.00
C GLY A 134 -3.61 18.15 -12.74
N ALA A 135 -3.78 17.13 -13.56
CA ALA A 135 -5.03 16.88 -14.29
C ALA A 135 -6.18 16.52 -13.32
N VAL A 136 -5.94 15.62 -12.34
CA VAL A 136 -6.95 15.20 -11.35
C VAL A 136 -7.36 16.36 -10.44
N LEU A 137 -6.42 17.23 -10.07
CA LEU A 137 -6.69 18.40 -9.22
C LEU A 137 -7.26 19.62 -9.97
N ALA A 138 -7.34 19.56 -11.30
CA ALA A 138 -7.95 20.63 -12.07
C ALA A 138 -9.44 20.80 -11.71
N ALA A 139 -9.89 22.06 -11.58
CA ALA A 139 -11.25 22.38 -11.15
C ALA A 139 -12.36 21.81 -12.06
N GLY A 140 -12.04 21.65 -13.36
CA GLY A 140 -12.96 21.10 -14.37
C GLY A 140 -13.00 19.57 -14.44
N TYR A 141 -12.12 18.85 -13.73
CA TYR A 141 -12.08 17.40 -13.81
C TYR A 141 -13.24 16.78 -13.02
N ARG A 142 -14.23 16.25 -13.73
CA ARG A 142 -15.48 15.67 -13.18
C ARG A 142 -15.84 14.40 -13.95
N PRO A 143 -14.98 13.35 -13.90
CA PRO A 143 -15.21 12.13 -14.67
C PRO A 143 -16.37 11.32 -14.10
N ASP A 144 -17.02 10.54 -14.96
CA ASP A 144 -17.76 9.36 -14.52
C ASP A 144 -16.80 8.17 -14.29
N TRP A 145 -17.30 7.01 -13.88
CA TRP A 145 -16.47 5.83 -13.64
C TRP A 145 -15.71 5.34 -14.88
N PRO A 146 -16.34 5.21 -16.07
CA PRO A 146 -15.66 4.86 -17.30
C PRO A 146 -14.47 5.76 -17.62
N GLU A 147 -14.64 7.07 -17.51
CA GLU A 147 -13.61 8.07 -17.76
C GLU A 147 -12.53 8.04 -16.70
N PHE A 148 -12.90 7.94 -15.42
CA PHE A 148 -11.92 7.88 -14.32
C PHE A 148 -11.03 6.64 -14.40
N ILE A 149 -11.59 5.46 -14.71
CA ILE A 149 -10.81 4.23 -14.90
C ILE A 149 -9.88 4.37 -16.11
N HIS A 150 -10.37 4.92 -17.22
CA HIS A 150 -9.56 5.18 -18.41
C HIS A 150 -8.36 6.08 -18.10
N ASP A 151 -8.60 7.23 -17.50
CA ASP A 151 -7.57 8.22 -17.20
C ASP A 151 -6.55 7.70 -16.19
N TYR A 152 -7.04 7.03 -15.14
CA TYR A 152 -6.17 6.43 -14.12
C TYR A 152 -5.23 5.39 -14.72
N LEU A 153 -5.76 4.41 -15.47
CA LEU A 153 -4.97 3.30 -16.00
C LEU A 153 -4.10 3.71 -17.20
N THR A 154 -4.51 4.71 -17.98
CA THR A 154 -3.66 5.28 -19.03
C THR A 154 -2.43 5.97 -18.45
N ALA A 155 -2.60 6.74 -17.39
CA ALA A 155 -1.49 7.43 -16.72
C ALA A 155 -0.70 6.51 -15.78
N ASN A 156 -1.32 5.44 -15.26
CA ASN A 156 -0.76 4.56 -14.24
C ASN A 156 -1.00 3.09 -14.60
N PRO A 157 -0.35 2.54 -15.67
CA PRO A 157 -0.53 1.13 -16.06
C PRO A 157 0.22 0.20 -15.11
N THR A 158 -0.06 0.32 -13.80
CA THR A 158 0.64 -0.41 -12.74
C THR A 158 -0.16 -0.42 -11.45
N ARG A 159 0.01 -1.48 -10.65
CA ARG A 159 -0.48 -1.58 -9.28
C ARG A 159 0.44 -0.93 -8.25
N ASN A 160 1.59 -0.42 -8.66
CA ASN A 160 2.67 -0.02 -7.75
C ASN A 160 2.62 1.48 -7.39
N ARG A 161 1.44 2.07 -7.28
CA ARG A 161 1.25 3.42 -6.75
C ARG A 161 1.10 3.40 -5.23
N ASP A 162 1.40 4.53 -4.60
CA ASP A 162 1.22 4.74 -3.16
C ASP A 162 -0.19 4.43 -2.68
N LEU A 163 -1.17 4.77 -3.50
CA LEU A 163 -2.56 4.41 -3.37
C LEU A 163 -2.99 3.67 -4.63
N ASP A 164 -3.05 2.35 -4.58
CA ASP A 164 -3.46 1.51 -5.70
C ASP A 164 -5.01 1.45 -5.76
N LEU A 165 -5.59 2.08 -6.78
CA LEU A 165 -7.04 2.06 -7.00
C LEU A 165 -7.51 0.87 -7.84
N CYS A 166 -6.61 0.05 -8.39
CA CYS A 166 -6.99 -1.07 -9.26
C CYS A 166 -8.00 -2.03 -8.61
N PRO A 167 -7.87 -2.43 -7.31
CA PRO A 167 -8.87 -3.30 -6.69
C PRO A 167 -10.25 -2.69 -6.60
N LEU A 168 -10.34 -1.40 -6.27
CA LEU A 168 -11.60 -0.67 -6.20
C LEU A 168 -12.23 -0.47 -7.59
N MET A 169 -11.44 -0.06 -8.56
CA MET A 169 -11.89 0.10 -9.94
C MET A 169 -12.35 -1.23 -10.55
N ALA A 170 -11.66 -2.34 -10.26
CA ALA A 170 -12.09 -3.67 -10.67
C ALA A 170 -13.39 -4.10 -9.98
N HIS A 171 -13.67 -3.65 -8.76
CA HIS A 171 -14.95 -3.90 -8.11
C HIS A 171 -16.11 -3.17 -8.82
N VAL A 172 -15.84 -2.03 -9.43
CA VAL A 172 -16.84 -1.26 -10.20
C VAL A 172 -17.00 -1.77 -11.63
N ASP A 173 -15.89 -2.01 -12.33
CA ASP A 173 -15.86 -2.47 -13.73
C ASP A 173 -14.59 -3.30 -13.99
N GLU A 174 -14.68 -4.59 -13.65
CA GLU A 174 -13.57 -5.52 -13.76
C GLU A 174 -13.08 -5.70 -15.21
N ALA A 175 -14.03 -5.78 -16.15
CA ALA A 175 -13.71 -5.97 -17.56
C ALA A 175 -12.90 -4.80 -18.12
N ARG A 176 -13.27 -3.56 -17.74
CA ARG A 176 -12.55 -2.36 -18.14
C ARG A 176 -11.15 -2.31 -17.56
N VAL A 177 -10.97 -2.66 -16.28
CA VAL A 177 -9.64 -2.68 -15.66
C VAL A 177 -8.73 -3.69 -16.35
N HIS A 178 -9.21 -4.91 -16.59
CA HIS A 178 -8.41 -5.96 -17.25
C HIS A 178 -8.09 -5.66 -18.72
N ALA A 179 -8.86 -4.81 -19.38
CA ALA A 179 -8.53 -4.33 -20.74
C ALA A 179 -7.27 -3.45 -20.77
N TYR A 180 -6.91 -2.79 -19.66
CA TYR A 180 -5.70 -1.96 -19.53
C TYR A 180 -4.56 -2.66 -18.82
N LEU A 181 -4.86 -3.48 -17.81
CA LEU A 181 -3.88 -4.10 -16.93
C LEU A 181 -4.30 -5.54 -16.60
N ASP A 182 -3.80 -6.49 -17.39
CA ASP A 182 -4.02 -7.92 -17.17
C ASP A 182 -3.04 -8.45 -16.11
N ASP A 183 -3.37 -8.17 -14.84
CA ASP A 183 -2.60 -8.64 -13.69
C ASP A 183 -3.51 -9.49 -12.78
N PRO A 184 -3.29 -10.81 -12.68
CA PRO A 184 -4.14 -11.71 -11.89
C PRO A 184 -4.11 -11.44 -10.39
N ARG A 185 -3.19 -10.59 -9.93
CA ARG A 185 -3.11 -10.15 -8.52
C ARG A 185 -4.10 -9.02 -8.21
N ILE A 186 -4.77 -8.44 -9.20
CA ILE A 186 -5.87 -7.52 -8.96
C ILE A 186 -7.05 -8.33 -8.43
N LYS A 187 -7.42 -8.10 -7.19
CA LYS A 187 -8.58 -8.72 -6.55
C LYS A 187 -9.63 -7.64 -6.30
N ALA A 188 -10.74 -7.72 -7.04
CA ALA A 188 -11.84 -6.78 -6.94
C ALA A 188 -12.38 -6.68 -5.50
N ARG A 189 -12.40 -5.49 -4.93
CA ARG A 189 -12.90 -5.21 -3.58
C ARG A 189 -13.21 -3.73 -3.39
N PRO A 190 -14.20 -3.35 -2.56
CA PRO A 190 -14.62 -1.95 -2.37
C PRO A 190 -13.69 -1.21 -1.40
N THR A 191 -12.37 -1.31 -1.61
CA THR A 191 -11.38 -0.72 -0.71
C THR A 191 -10.32 0.05 -1.48
N PHE A 192 -9.82 1.13 -0.90
CA PHE A 192 -8.52 1.66 -1.26
C PHE A 192 -7.43 0.65 -0.91
N HIS A 193 -6.30 0.71 -1.59
CA HIS A 193 -5.13 -0.09 -1.27
C HIS A 193 -3.95 0.86 -0.97
N TYR A 194 -3.88 1.30 0.29
CA TYR A 194 -2.88 2.25 0.77
C TYR A 194 -1.59 1.53 1.14
N ARG A 195 -0.49 1.85 0.45
CA ARG A 195 0.76 1.10 0.44
C ARG A 195 1.96 1.85 1.01
N LEU A 196 1.80 3.09 1.45
CA LEU A 196 2.91 3.91 1.93
C LEU A 196 3.52 3.46 3.27
N PRO A 197 2.73 2.98 4.27
CA PRO A 197 3.29 2.72 5.59
C PRO A 197 4.42 1.68 5.58
N ASP A 198 5.53 1.99 6.23
CA ASP A 198 6.57 1.01 6.54
C ASP A 198 6.13 0.10 7.69
N SER A 199 6.55 -1.15 7.68
CA SER A 199 6.45 -2.02 8.85
C SER A 199 7.70 -1.84 9.70
N ARG A 200 7.59 -1.04 10.76
CA ARG A 200 8.67 -0.84 11.73
C ARG A 200 8.37 -1.57 13.03
N ILE A 201 8.03 -2.85 12.87
CA ILE A 201 7.54 -3.69 13.98
C ILE A 201 8.56 -3.81 15.13
N GLU A 202 9.85 -3.69 14.83
CA GLU A 202 10.95 -3.67 15.81
C GLU A 202 10.99 -2.38 16.65
N ASP A 203 10.46 -1.27 16.15
CA ASP A 203 10.42 0.01 16.85
C ASP A 203 9.26 0.05 17.86
N PRO A 204 9.53 0.18 19.18
CA PRO A 204 8.47 0.26 20.18
C PRO A 204 7.54 1.48 20.03
N ALA A 205 8.00 2.55 19.33
CA ALA A 205 7.21 3.76 19.10
C ALA A 205 6.30 3.64 17.88
N TRP A 206 6.51 2.62 17.03
CA TRP A 206 5.68 2.40 15.85
C TRP A 206 4.40 1.64 16.22
N SER A 207 3.28 2.04 15.62
CA SER A 207 1.99 1.37 15.77
C SER A 207 1.16 1.43 14.49
N VAL A 208 0.31 0.41 14.28
CA VAL A 208 -0.66 0.39 13.18
C VAL A 208 -1.68 1.53 13.34
N ILE A 209 -2.03 1.89 14.58
CA ILE A 209 -2.95 3.02 14.87
C ILE A 209 -2.34 4.34 14.37
N THR A 210 -1.04 4.54 14.54
CA THR A 210 -0.37 5.75 14.02
C THR A 210 -0.48 5.82 12.50
N GLU A 211 -0.25 4.71 11.80
CA GLU A 211 -0.38 4.64 10.34
C GLU A 211 -1.84 4.85 9.88
N TRP A 212 -2.80 4.29 10.62
CA TRP A 212 -4.22 4.53 10.38
C TRP A 212 -4.61 6.00 10.56
N ASN A 213 -4.11 6.65 11.61
CA ASN A 213 -4.39 8.06 11.86
C ASN A 213 -3.85 8.97 10.75
N ARG A 214 -2.77 8.58 10.07
CA ARG A 214 -2.29 9.27 8.87
C ARG A 214 -3.28 9.16 7.71
N TRP A 215 -3.90 7.99 7.54
CA TRP A 215 -5.00 7.82 6.59
C TRP A 215 -6.23 8.66 6.96
N VAL A 216 -6.58 8.72 8.25
CA VAL A 216 -7.69 9.56 8.74
C VAL A 216 -7.51 11.04 8.36
N ALA A 217 -6.28 11.55 8.26
CA ALA A 217 -6.04 12.90 7.76
C ALA A 217 -6.54 13.09 6.31
N VAL A 218 -6.40 12.06 5.48
CA VAL A 218 -6.94 12.05 4.10
C VAL A 218 -8.46 12.14 4.12
N GLU A 219 -9.11 11.32 4.92
CA GLU A 219 -10.58 11.28 5.03
C GLU A 219 -11.15 12.59 5.62
N ARG A 220 -10.46 13.16 6.60
CA ARG A 220 -10.84 14.47 7.18
C ARG A 220 -10.78 15.59 6.15
N LEU A 221 -9.71 15.64 5.34
CA LEU A 221 -9.63 16.61 4.26
C LEU A 221 -10.73 16.38 3.20
N ALA A 222 -11.04 15.13 2.89
CA ALA A 222 -12.10 14.78 1.96
C ALA A 222 -13.50 15.17 2.48
N ALA A 223 -13.69 15.15 3.80
CA ALA A 223 -14.95 15.51 4.45
C ALA A 223 -15.16 17.04 4.60
N ASP A 224 -14.13 17.85 4.31
CA ASP A 224 -14.17 19.30 4.38
C ASP A 224 -13.99 19.95 3.00
N PRO A 225 -15.08 20.26 2.28
CA PRO A 225 -15.00 20.83 0.93
C PRO A 225 -14.30 22.20 0.87
N GLU A 226 -14.37 23.01 1.92
CA GLU A 226 -13.73 24.32 1.96
C GLU A 226 -12.22 24.16 2.11
N ALA A 227 -11.77 23.33 3.06
CA ALA A 227 -10.37 23.01 3.24
C ALA A 227 -9.78 22.33 1.98
N LEU A 228 -10.51 21.41 1.35
CA LEU A 228 -10.08 20.73 0.12
C LEU A 228 -9.90 21.74 -1.02
N ALA A 229 -10.83 22.68 -1.19
CA ALA A 229 -10.74 23.73 -2.21
C ALA A 229 -9.56 24.68 -1.95
N GLU A 230 -9.36 25.13 -0.71
CA GLU A 230 -8.24 25.96 -0.30
C GLU A 230 -6.89 25.27 -0.53
N ARG A 231 -6.77 24.00 -0.10
CA ARG A 231 -5.55 23.20 -0.27
C ARG A 231 -5.25 22.97 -1.75
N THR A 232 -6.27 22.67 -2.56
CA THR A 232 -6.11 22.51 -4.01
C THR A 232 -5.61 23.80 -4.65
N ALA A 233 -6.20 24.94 -4.36
CA ALA A 233 -5.76 26.24 -4.88
C ALA A 233 -4.33 26.60 -4.45
N THR A 234 -3.95 26.26 -3.22
CA THR A 234 -2.60 26.47 -2.70
C THR A 234 -1.61 25.54 -3.40
N PHE A 235 -1.94 24.25 -3.54
CA PHE A 235 -1.09 23.28 -4.22
C PHE A 235 -0.78 23.69 -5.66
N VAL A 236 -1.77 24.14 -6.42
CA VAL A 236 -1.57 24.59 -7.81
C VAL A 236 -0.53 25.70 -7.91
N ARG A 237 -0.49 26.62 -6.94
CA ARG A 237 0.54 27.67 -6.89
C ARG A 237 1.93 27.10 -6.62
N TYR A 238 2.05 26.15 -5.68
CA TYR A 238 3.32 25.48 -5.37
C TYR A 238 3.77 24.54 -6.51
N PHE A 239 2.83 23.92 -7.20
CA PHE A 239 3.12 22.97 -8.26
C PHE A 239 3.91 23.60 -9.43
N ILE A 240 3.71 24.89 -9.68
CA ILE A 240 4.36 25.62 -10.78
C ILE A 240 5.73 26.14 -10.35
N ASP A 241 5.87 26.66 -9.12
CA ASP A 241 6.95 27.57 -8.74
C ASP A 241 7.83 27.10 -7.56
N ALA A 242 7.48 25.98 -6.86
CA ALA A 242 8.18 25.63 -5.63
C ALA A 242 8.70 24.18 -5.59
N PRO A 243 9.82 23.92 -4.86
CA PRO A 243 10.30 22.58 -4.56
C PRO A 243 9.29 21.76 -3.73
N GLU A 244 9.27 20.44 -3.90
CA GLU A 244 8.42 19.50 -3.14
C GLU A 244 8.59 19.67 -1.61
N SER A 245 9.79 19.96 -1.15
CA SER A 245 10.08 20.18 0.28
C SER A 245 9.28 21.31 0.90
N HIS A 246 8.97 22.36 0.15
CA HIS A 246 8.15 23.48 0.64
C HIS A 246 6.69 23.04 0.83
N TRP A 247 6.15 22.19 -0.05
CA TRP A 247 4.80 21.66 0.07
C TRP A 247 4.65 20.76 1.30
N VAL A 248 5.66 19.93 1.61
CA VAL A 248 5.68 19.09 2.82
C VAL A 248 5.63 19.95 4.08
N GLN A 249 6.45 21.02 4.17
CA GLN A 249 6.47 21.92 5.31
C GLN A 249 5.15 22.66 5.48
N GLU A 250 4.61 23.19 4.38
CA GLU A 250 3.33 23.90 4.36
C GLU A 250 2.17 22.95 4.78
N THR A 251 2.20 21.70 4.33
CA THR A 251 1.20 20.70 4.71
C THR A 251 1.31 20.33 6.20
N SER A 252 2.54 20.16 6.73
CA SER A 252 2.74 19.92 8.16
C SER A 252 2.17 21.06 9.00
N ALA A 253 2.52 22.30 8.68
CA ALA A 253 2.02 23.47 9.40
C ALA A 253 0.49 23.65 9.30
N TRP A 254 -0.12 23.21 8.18
CA TRP A 254 -1.56 23.24 8.02
C TRP A 254 -2.26 22.18 8.89
N LEU A 255 -1.71 20.97 8.99
CA LEU A 255 -2.26 19.87 9.80
C LEU A 255 -2.15 20.10 11.33
N GLU A 256 -1.27 20.99 11.77
CA GLU A 256 -1.07 21.35 13.18
C GLU A 256 -2.06 22.43 13.66
N ARG A 257 -2.84 23.06 12.77
CA ARG A 257 -3.88 24.06 13.09
C ARG A 257 -5.19 23.44 13.48
#